data_9caafeb6ace4e020bd9dfc92c5eef34e
#
_entry.id   9caafeb6ace4e020bd9dfc92c5eef34e
#
_cell.length_a   1.000
_cell.length_b   1.000
_cell.length_c   1.000
_cell.angle_alpha   90.00
_cell.angle_beta   90.00
_cell.angle_gamma   90.00
#
_symmetry.space_group_name_H-M   'P 1'
#
loop_
_entity.id
_entity.type
_entity.pdbx_description
1 polymer ?
#
loop_
_entity_poly.entity_id
_entity_poly.type
_entity_poly.pdbx_seq_one_letter_code
_entity_poly.pdbx_strand_id
1 'polypeptide(L)'
;MVVFSDCMECEHFCYDDRDSHKCCCEAYPDGIPKKWYLEGSPKKVKECNNGIGFKPECNEDLGMAETINPPKLGKLEYLEGPEKIHCWHGELEGSELGFDIILETSKLDQADEDFIAKITSDWKVYEEKALADLREKLISEPELFSLSKKDAESLSKQNSLPFGCPQFTFYENKEWAIIFLENDLGIGEPFGISVNYDGEMLTGVYDLSDAEEIDW
;
A
#
# COMPACT_ATOMS: atom_id res chain seq x y z
N MET A 1 20.90 -3.45 1.12
CA MET A 1 20.46 -2.67 -0.08
C MET A 1 20.16 -3.69 -1.16
N VAL A 2 18.90 -3.94 -1.43
CA VAL A 2 18.47 -4.80 -2.55
C VAL A 2 18.51 -3.92 -3.80
N VAL A 3 19.44 -4.18 -4.70
CA VAL A 3 19.48 -3.50 -5.99
C VAL A 3 18.55 -4.29 -6.92
N PHE A 4 17.38 -3.75 -7.21
CA PHE A 4 16.53 -4.29 -8.27
C PHE A 4 17.24 -4.08 -9.61
N SER A 5 17.56 -5.17 -10.27
CA SER A 5 18.16 -5.14 -11.60
C SER A 5 17.06 -4.84 -12.62
N ASP A 6 17.35 -3.99 -13.62
CA ASP A 6 16.46 -3.80 -14.78
C ASP A 6 16.04 -5.13 -15.45
N CYS A 7 16.79 -6.22 -15.23
CA CYS A 7 16.44 -7.54 -15.74
C CYS A 7 15.13 -8.08 -15.13
N MET A 8 14.79 -7.69 -13.91
CA MET A 8 13.55 -8.14 -13.25
C MET A 8 12.28 -7.49 -13.86
N GLU A 9 12.48 -6.39 -14.61
CA GLU A 9 11.41 -5.71 -15.34
C GLU A 9 11.33 -6.14 -16.82
N CYS A 10 11.97 -7.27 -17.18
CA CYS A 10 12.06 -7.74 -18.55
C CYS A 10 11.13 -8.95 -18.75
N GLU A 11 10.29 -8.94 -19.80
CA GLU A 11 9.38 -10.07 -20.14
C GLU A 11 10.10 -11.42 -20.31
N HIS A 12 11.40 -11.40 -20.61
CA HIS A 12 12.22 -12.60 -20.75
C HIS A 12 12.75 -13.15 -19.42
N PHE A 13 12.46 -12.47 -18.29
CA PHE A 13 12.93 -12.89 -16.97
C PHE A 13 12.16 -14.14 -16.49
N CYS A 14 12.88 -15.07 -15.89
CA CYS A 14 12.28 -16.25 -15.28
C CYS A 14 13.01 -16.64 -14.00
N TYR A 15 12.29 -17.20 -13.05
CA TYR A 15 12.87 -17.87 -11.90
C TYR A 15 13.16 -19.33 -12.25
N ASP A 16 14.31 -19.85 -11.81
CA ASP A 16 14.54 -21.30 -11.87
C ASP A 16 13.83 -21.94 -10.68
N ASP A 17 12.74 -22.63 -10.94
CA ASP A 17 11.93 -23.35 -9.92
C ASP A 17 12.73 -24.38 -9.11
N ARG A 18 13.92 -24.79 -9.63
CA ARG A 18 14.79 -25.77 -9.01
C ARG A 18 15.86 -25.16 -8.10
N ASP A 19 16.14 -23.87 -8.26
CA ASP A 19 17.12 -23.14 -7.45
C ASP A 19 16.64 -21.70 -7.25
N SER A 20 15.93 -21.44 -6.14
CA SER A 20 15.35 -20.14 -5.78
C SER A 20 16.38 -18.98 -5.65
N HIS A 21 17.66 -19.29 -5.79
CA HIS A 21 18.73 -18.27 -5.73
C HIS A 21 19.32 -17.94 -7.11
N LYS A 22 18.82 -18.60 -8.18
CA LYS A 22 19.34 -18.43 -9.53
C LYS A 22 18.34 -17.67 -10.39
N CYS A 23 18.64 -16.40 -10.65
CA CYS A 23 17.89 -15.61 -11.62
C CYS A 23 18.37 -15.94 -13.03
N CYS A 24 17.44 -16.27 -13.92
CA CYS A 24 17.68 -16.59 -15.33
C CYS A 24 16.74 -15.78 -16.23
N CYS A 25 16.99 -15.82 -17.53
CA CYS A 25 16.11 -15.31 -18.56
C CYS A 25 16.38 -16.02 -19.89
N GLU A 26 15.55 -15.81 -20.89
CA GLU A 26 15.73 -16.44 -22.20
C GLU A 26 17.10 -16.12 -22.84
N ALA A 27 17.64 -14.92 -22.63
CA ALA A 27 18.98 -14.54 -23.08
C ALA A 27 20.09 -15.29 -22.31
N TYR A 28 19.85 -15.65 -21.06
CA TYR A 28 20.80 -16.32 -20.17
C TYR A 28 20.11 -17.44 -19.38
N PRO A 29 19.80 -18.57 -20.02
CA PRO A 29 19.09 -19.68 -19.38
C PRO A 29 19.89 -20.36 -18.26
N ASP A 30 21.22 -20.27 -18.31
CA ASP A 30 22.12 -20.80 -17.27
C ASP A 30 22.40 -19.83 -16.13
N GLY A 31 21.79 -18.63 -16.15
CA GLY A 31 21.91 -17.59 -15.14
C GLY A 31 22.39 -16.25 -15.69
N ILE A 32 21.75 -15.18 -15.21
CA ILE A 32 22.07 -13.81 -15.63
C ILE A 32 23.45 -13.41 -15.08
N PRO A 33 24.36 -12.90 -15.91
CA PRO A 33 25.69 -12.47 -15.46
C PRO A 33 25.65 -11.33 -14.44
N LYS A 34 26.53 -11.38 -13.45
CA LYS A 34 26.62 -10.36 -12.37
C LYS A 34 26.76 -8.94 -12.86
N LYS A 35 27.34 -8.72 -14.04
CA LYS A 35 27.49 -7.39 -14.66
C LYS A 35 26.14 -6.66 -14.81
N TRP A 36 25.05 -7.39 -15.03
CA TRP A 36 23.71 -6.81 -15.18
C TRP A 36 23.05 -6.43 -13.85
N TYR A 37 23.54 -7.00 -12.72
CA TYR A 37 23.07 -6.63 -11.38
C TYR A 37 23.86 -5.48 -10.76
N LEU A 38 25.12 -5.31 -11.12
CA LEU A 38 26.04 -4.44 -10.40
C LEU A 38 26.47 -3.20 -11.17
N GLU A 39 26.64 -3.29 -12.48
CA GLU A 39 27.37 -2.27 -13.26
C GLU A 39 26.68 -1.86 -14.56
N GLY A 40 25.72 -2.63 -15.04
CA GLY A 40 25.10 -2.44 -16.34
C GLY A 40 23.58 -2.32 -16.28
N SER A 41 23.04 -1.63 -17.28
CA SER A 41 21.61 -1.60 -17.53
C SER A 41 21.33 -2.29 -18.87
N PRO A 42 20.58 -3.40 -18.90
CA PRO A 42 20.19 -4.05 -20.15
C PRO A 42 19.32 -3.16 -21.04
N LYS A 43 18.65 -2.16 -20.47
CA LYS A 43 17.88 -1.14 -21.21
C LYS A 43 18.74 -0.30 -22.16
N LYS A 44 20.04 -0.23 -21.91
CA LYS A 44 20.99 0.62 -22.70
C LYS A 44 21.69 -0.10 -23.82
N VAL A 45 21.47 -1.40 -23.97
CA VAL A 45 22.08 -2.21 -25.02
C VAL A 45 21.05 -2.71 -26.01
N LYS A 46 21.46 -2.86 -27.27
CA LYS A 46 20.60 -3.35 -28.34
C LYS A 46 20.24 -4.85 -28.14
N GLU A 47 21.15 -5.59 -27.54
CA GLU A 47 21.09 -7.04 -27.38
C GLU A 47 21.81 -7.42 -26.08
N CYS A 48 21.17 -8.24 -25.26
CA CYS A 48 21.78 -8.77 -24.04
C CYS A 48 22.65 -10.00 -24.37
N ASN A 49 22.08 -10.97 -25.08
CA ASN A 49 22.72 -12.20 -25.56
C ASN A 49 21.80 -12.94 -26.54
N ASN A 50 22.37 -13.77 -27.44
CA ASN A 50 21.65 -14.65 -28.36
C ASN A 50 20.57 -13.97 -29.23
N GLY A 51 20.76 -12.73 -29.59
CA GLY A 51 19.79 -11.96 -30.36
C GLY A 51 18.61 -11.41 -29.54
N ILE A 52 18.61 -11.64 -28.21
CA ILE A 52 17.55 -11.23 -27.30
C ILE A 52 18.00 -9.93 -26.60
N GLY A 53 17.25 -8.87 -26.76
CA GLY A 53 17.43 -7.59 -26.08
C GLY A 53 16.53 -7.45 -24.86
N PHE A 54 16.70 -6.38 -24.12
CA PHE A 54 15.77 -6.00 -23.09
C PHE A 54 14.41 -5.65 -23.72
N LYS A 55 13.36 -6.27 -23.21
CA LYS A 55 11.99 -5.92 -23.53
C LYS A 55 11.27 -5.72 -22.21
N PRO A 56 10.78 -4.50 -21.93
CA PRO A 56 10.05 -4.29 -20.69
C PRO A 56 8.92 -5.30 -20.61
N GLU A 57 8.72 -5.85 -19.43
CA GLU A 57 7.53 -6.66 -19.17
C GLU A 57 6.33 -5.74 -19.43
N CYS A 58 5.74 -5.91 -20.60
CA CYS A 58 4.48 -5.27 -20.88
C CYS A 58 3.45 -6.05 -20.08
N ASN A 59 3.08 -5.55 -18.95
CA ASN A 59 1.77 -5.85 -18.41
C ASN A 59 0.73 -5.28 -19.38
N GLU A 60 0.61 -5.93 -20.56
CA GLU A 60 -0.38 -5.56 -21.59
C GLU A 60 -1.82 -5.72 -21.07
N ASP A 61 -1.98 -6.31 -19.88
CA ASP A 61 -3.25 -6.42 -19.17
C ASP A 61 -3.41 -5.44 -17.99
N LEU A 62 -2.40 -4.65 -17.65
CA LEU A 62 -2.67 -3.38 -16.98
C LEU A 62 -3.23 -2.46 -18.07
N GLY A 63 -4.50 -2.67 -18.42
CA GLY A 63 -5.28 -1.70 -19.20
C GLY A 63 -4.93 -0.32 -18.62
N MET A 64 -4.68 0.67 -19.49
CA MET A 64 -4.32 2.02 -19.04
C MET A 64 -5.24 2.35 -17.87
N ALA A 65 -4.67 2.53 -16.67
CA ALA A 65 -5.45 2.75 -15.47
C ALA A 65 -6.48 3.84 -15.82
N GLU A 66 -7.74 3.48 -15.75
CA GLU A 66 -8.80 4.44 -16.08
C GLU A 66 -8.61 5.62 -15.14
N THR A 67 -8.40 6.79 -15.71
CA THR A 67 -8.18 8.00 -14.93
C THR A 67 -9.40 8.88 -15.05
N ILE A 68 -9.94 9.28 -13.92
CA ILE A 68 -11.04 10.26 -13.84
C ILE A 68 -10.62 11.46 -13.00
N ASN A 69 -11.33 12.56 -13.14
CA ASN A 69 -11.07 13.79 -12.38
C ASN A 69 -12.39 14.33 -11.79
N PRO A 70 -12.93 13.68 -10.73
CA PRO A 70 -14.08 14.22 -10.03
C PRO A 70 -13.75 15.61 -9.48
N PRO A 71 -14.66 16.60 -9.60
CA PRO A 71 -14.35 17.99 -9.25
C PRO A 71 -13.89 18.23 -7.80
N LYS A 72 -14.25 17.33 -6.89
CA LYS A 72 -13.96 17.45 -5.47
C LYS A 72 -12.75 16.61 -4.99
N LEU A 73 -12.44 15.54 -5.73
CA LEU A 73 -11.42 14.55 -5.33
C LEU A 73 -10.12 14.66 -6.14
N GLY A 74 -10.12 15.49 -7.20
CA GLY A 74 -8.96 15.61 -8.08
C GLY A 74 -8.78 14.39 -8.98
N LYS A 75 -7.54 14.09 -9.33
CA LYS A 75 -7.21 12.93 -10.17
C LYS A 75 -7.33 11.64 -9.39
N LEU A 76 -8.11 10.70 -9.91
CA LEU A 76 -8.20 9.33 -9.40
C LEU A 76 -7.77 8.35 -10.48
N GLU A 77 -7.00 7.34 -10.09
CA GLU A 77 -6.57 6.23 -10.91
C GLU A 77 -7.31 4.96 -10.49
N TYR A 78 -7.91 4.28 -11.46
CA TYR A 78 -8.66 3.05 -11.22
C TYR A 78 -7.74 1.84 -11.24
N LEU A 79 -7.90 0.97 -10.25
CA LEU A 79 -7.26 -0.33 -10.14
C LEU A 79 -8.34 -1.40 -9.95
N GLU A 80 -8.37 -2.39 -10.81
CA GLU A 80 -9.27 -3.54 -10.66
C GLU A 80 -8.61 -4.56 -9.73
N GLY A 81 -9.25 -4.82 -8.59
CA GLY A 81 -8.82 -5.82 -7.63
C GLY A 81 -9.42 -7.20 -7.88
N PRO A 82 -8.98 -8.22 -7.14
CA PRO A 82 -9.55 -9.55 -7.18
C PRO A 82 -11.01 -9.54 -6.66
N GLU A 83 -11.77 -10.59 -6.99
CA GLU A 83 -13.13 -10.83 -6.46
C GLU A 83 -14.14 -9.69 -6.67
N LYS A 84 -13.95 -8.87 -7.71
CA LYS A 84 -14.78 -7.67 -7.99
C LYS A 84 -14.62 -6.52 -7.00
N ILE A 85 -13.47 -6.44 -6.35
CA ILE A 85 -13.09 -5.24 -5.61
C ILE A 85 -12.63 -4.19 -6.63
N HIS A 86 -13.13 -2.99 -6.52
CA HIS A 86 -12.78 -1.86 -7.36
C HIS A 86 -12.13 -0.79 -6.50
N CYS A 87 -10.91 -0.39 -6.84
CA CYS A 87 -10.16 0.60 -6.10
C CYS A 87 -9.91 1.85 -6.95
N TRP A 88 -10.15 3.02 -6.38
CA TRP A 88 -9.76 4.30 -6.93
C TRP A 88 -8.72 4.92 -6.03
N HIS A 89 -7.52 5.13 -6.59
CA HIS A 89 -6.41 5.74 -5.88
C HIS A 89 -6.32 7.23 -6.17
N GLY A 90 -6.14 8.05 -5.13
CA GLY A 90 -5.95 9.49 -5.21
C GLY A 90 -4.82 9.97 -4.32
N GLU A 91 -4.37 11.21 -4.51
CA GLU A 91 -3.32 11.85 -3.72
C GLU A 91 -3.93 12.85 -2.74
N LEU A 92 -3.36 12.93 -1.53
CA LEU A 92 -3.72 13.94 -0.53
C LEU A 92 -3.04 15.27 -0.87
N GLU A 93 -3.81 16.36 -0.88
CA GLU A 93 -3.31 17.68 -1.26
C GLU A 93 -2.13 18.10 -0.39
N GLY A 94 -1.02 18.46 -1.04
CA GLY A 94 0.20 18.93 -0.37
C GLY A 94 0.97 17.85 0.40
N SER A 95 0.77 16.59 0.08
CA SER A 95 1.44 15.44 0.67
C SER A 95 1.94 14.46 -0.41
N GLU A 96 2.86 13.58 -0.05
CA GLU A 96 3.24 12.40 -0.84
C GLU A 96 2.38 11.18 -0.46
N LEU A 97 1.42 11.35 0.45
CA LEU A 97 0.50 10.30 0.88
C LEU A 97 -0.69 10.23 -0.06
N GLY A 98 -1.20 9.03 -0.24
CA GLY A 98 -2.39 8.76 -1.03
C GLY A 98 -3.62 8.40 -0.17
N PHE A 99 -4.73 8.20 -0.86
CA PHE A 99 -5.93 7.59 -0.31
C PHE A 99 -6.56 6.64 -1.32
N ASP A 100 -7.27 5.65 -0.82
CA ASP A 100 -7.97 4.66 -1.64
C ASP A 100 -9.47 4.70 -1.37
N ILE A 101 -10.26 4.51 -2.43
CA ILE A 101 -11.71 4.34 -2.35
C ILE A 101 -12.02 2.93 -2.84
N ILE A 102 -12.44 2.05 -1.95
CA ILE A 102 -12.70 0.64 -2.22
C ILE A 102 -14.22 0.42 -2.30
N LEU A 103 -14.71 -0.06 -3.45
CA LEU A 103 -16.13 -0.23 -3.73
C LEU A 103 -16.40 -1.63 -4.32
N GLU A 104 -17.65 -2.07 -4.20
CA GLU A 104 -18.13 -3.28 -4.89
C GLU A 104 -18.40 -3.07 -6.39
N THR A 105 -18.40 -1.82 -6.86
CA THR A 105 -18.61 -1.47 -8.26
C THR A 105 -17.53 -0.50 -8.74
N SER A 106 -17.25 -0.50 -10.04
CA SER A 106 -16.31 0.44 -10.66
C SER A 106 -16.79 1.90 -10.70
N LYS A 107 -18.03 2.19 -10.23
CA LYS A 107 -18.59 3.52 -10.24
C LYS A 107 -18.47 4.18 -8.87
N LEU A 108 -18.11 5.46 -8.85
CA LEU A 108 -18.03 6.27 -7.62
C LEU A 108 -19.41 6.65 -7.04
N ASP A 109 -20.53 6.26 -7.66
CA ASP A 109 -21.88 6.63 -7.21
C ASP A 109 -22.28 6.08 -5.82
N GLN A 110 -21.51 5.12 -5.31
CA GLN A 110 -21.64 4.58 -3.94
C GLN A 110 -20.79 5.33 -2.92
N ALA A 111 -19.84 6.13 -3.37
CA ALA A 111 -18.97 6.92 -2.51
C ALA A 111 -19.58 8.30 -2.20
N ASP A 112 -19.48 8.75 -0.97
CA ASP A 112 -19.85 10.13 -0.59
C ASP A 112 -18.67 11.08 -0.89
N GLU A 113 -18.63 11.60 -2.14
CA GLU A 113 -17.54 12.49 -2.59
C GLU A 113 -17.37 13.74 -1.71
N ASP A 114 -18.45 14.30 -1.15
CA ASP A 114 -18.36 15.45 -0.25
C ASP A 114 -17.69 15.09 1.06
N PHE A 115 -18.00 13.92 1.57
CA PHE A 115 -17.40 13.41 2.80
C PHE A 115 -15.91 13.09 2.58
N ILE A 116 -15.56 12.39 1.51
CA ILE A 116 -14.16 12.07 1.18
C ILE A 116 -13.35 13.36 0.99
N ALA A 117 -13.85 14.31 0.22
CA ALA A 117 -13.19 15.59 0.01
C ALA A 117 -12.95 16.36 1.32
N LYS A 118 -13.91 16.34 2.26
CA LYS A 118 -13.75 16.92 3.60
C LYS A 118 -12.59 16.27 4.37
N ILE A 119 -12.55 14.94 4.41
CA ILE A 119 -11.52 14.20 5.15
C ILE A 119 -10.13 14.44 4.52
N THR A 120 -10.03 14.31 3.19
CA THR A 120 -8.76 14.42 2.46
C THR A 120 -8.20 15.85 2.48
N SER A 121 -9.04 16.89 2.47
CA SER A 121 -8.56 18.27 2.60
C SER A 121 -8.03 18.61 4.01
N ASP A 122 -8.61 18.02 5.05
CA ASP A 122 -8.23 18.20 6.45
C ASP A 122 -7.50 16.98 7.03
N TRP A 123 -6.82 16.18 6.19
CA TRP A 123 -6.28 14.87 6.53
C TRP A 123 -5.43 14.85 7.81
N LYS A 124 -4.65 15.90 8.09
CA LYS A 124 -3.83 16.02 9.31
C LYS A 124 -4.68 16.06 10.59
N VAL A 125 -5.83 16.70 10.54
CA VAL A 125 -6.76 16.77 11.69
C VAL A 125 -7.32 15.37 11.97
N TYR A 126 -7.64 14.63 10.92
CA TYR A 126 -8.17 13.28 11.05
C TYR A 126 -7.09 12.25 11.43
N GLU A 127 -5.86 12.43 10.98
CA GLU A 127 -4.71 11.65 11.45
C GLU A 127 -4.47 11.86 12.94
N GLU A 128 -4.43 13.12 13.41
CA GLU A 128 -4.29 13.45 14.84
C GLU A 128 -5.42 12.84 15.67
N LYS A 129 -6.66 12.90 15.17
CA LYS A 129 -7.81 12.27 15.81
C LYS A 129 -7.63 10.76 15.90
N ALA A 130 -7.27 10.11 14.81
CA ALA A 130 -7.06 8.65 14.77
C ALA A 130 -5.93 8.20 15.71
N LEU A 131 -4.84 8.97 15.79
CA LEU A 131 -3.77 8.72 16.76
C LEU A 131 -4.23 8.86 18.20
N ALA A 132 -5.15 9.78 18.50
CA ALA A 132 -5.73 9.93 19.83
C ALA A 132 -6.64 8.74 20.18
N ASP A 133 -7.53 8.35 19.27
CA ASP A 133 -8.44 7.21 19.43
C ASP A 133 -7.63 5.88 19.56
N LEU A 134 -6.58 5.71 18.73
CA LEU A 134 -5.66 4.58 18.81
C LEU A 134 -4.95 4.53 20.16
N ARG A 135 -4.45 5.67 20.66
CA ARG A 135 -3.79 5.76 21.97
C ARG A 135 -4.72 5.30 23.09
N GLU A 136 -5.95 5.79 23.09
CA GLU A 136 -6.94 5.40 24.10
C GLU A 136 -7.16 3.89 24.09
N LYS A 137 -7.26 3.30 22.90
CA LYS A 137 -7.49 1.86 22.74
C LYS A 137 -6.27 1.03 23.18
N LEU A 138 -5.06 1.41 22.81
CA LEU A 138 -3.82 0.73 23.21
C LEU A 138 -3.61 0.75 24.74
N ILE A 139 -4.06 1.80 25.41
CA ILE A 139 -3.95 1.92 26.88
C ILE A 139 -5.07 1.16 27.59
N SER A 140 -6.28 1.22 27.09
CA SER A 140 -7.45 0.59 27.74
C SER A 140 -7.51 -0.92 27.54
N GLU A 141 -7.07 -1.41 26.39
CA GLU A 141 -7.16 -2.83 26.00
C GLU A 141 -5.85 -3.34 25.36
N PRO A 142 -4.71 -3.22 26.06
CA PRO A 142 -3.38 -3.52 25.50
C PRO A 142 -3.23 -4.98 25.04
N GLU A 143 -3.97 -5.90 25.66
CA GLU A 143 -3.95 -7.33 25.33
C GLU A 143 -4.45 -7.63 23.92
N LEU A 144 -5.31 -6.80 23.35
CA LEU A 144 -5.79 -6.94 21.97
C LEU A 144 -4.68 -6.69 20.93
N PHE A 145 -3.62 -6.02 21.33
CA PHE A 145 -2.47 -5.66 20.49
C PHE A 145 -1.19 -6.36 20.93
N SER A 146 -1.29 -7.43 21.71
CA SER A 146 -0.14 -8.13 22.27
C SER A 146 0.83 -7.23 23.06
N LEU A 147 0.37 -6.07 23.55
CA LEU A 147 1.17 -5.16 24.35
C LEU A 147 1.21 -5.55 25.83
N SER A 148 2.36 -5.39 26.45
CA SER A 148 2.45 -5.53 27.89
C SER A 148 1.83 -4.30 28.60
N LYS A 149 1.34 -4.48 29.83
CA LYS A 149 0.82 -3.35 30.64
C LYS A 149 1.86 -2.26 30.86
N LYS A 150 3.15 -2.65 30.94
CA LYS A 150 4.26 -1.71 31.08
C LYS A 150 4.43 -0.85 29.81
N ASP A 151 4.29 -1.43 28.63
CA ASP A 151 4.38 -0.69 27.37
C ASP A 151 3.19 0.27 27.22
N ALA A 152 1.98 -0.18 27.54
CA ALA A 152 0.79 0.67 27.58
C ALA A 152 0.94 1.86 28.56
N GLU A 153 1.49 1.62 29.77
CA GLU A 153 1.79 2.70 30.72
C GLU A 153 2.87 3.65 30.18
N SER A 154 3.83 3.15 29.40
CA SER A 154 4.84 3.99 28.74
C SER A 154 4.20 4.90 27.69
N LEU A 155 3.31 4.34 26.86
CA LEU A 155 2.57 5.11 25.83
C LEU A 155 1.73 6.23 26.43
N SER A 156 1.16 6.03 27.62
CA SER A 156 0.38 7.08 28.30
C SER A 156 1.19 8.33 28.66
N LYS A 157 2.51 8.21 28.74
CA LYS A 157 3.45 9.28 29.13
C LYS A 157 4.12 9.95 27.94
N GLN A 158 3.98 9.39 26.73
CA GLN A 158 4.59 9.94 25.52
C GLN A 158 3.72 11.06 24.95
N ASN A 159 4.35 12.10 24.42
CA ASN A 159 3.62 13.21 23.77
C ASN A 159 3.04 12.82 22.42
N SER A 160 3.73 11.92 21.68
CA SER A 160 3.30 11.38 20.38
C SER A 160 3.36 9.87 20.39
N LEU A 161 2.49 9.23 19.60
CA LEU A 161 2.61 7.80 19.32
C LEU A 161 3.67 7.56 18.25
N PRO A 162 4.41 6.45 18.34
CA PRO A 162 5.42 6.08 17.34
C PRO A 162 4.78 5.36 16.14
N PHE A 163 3.82 6.00 15.50
CA PHE A 163 3.12 5.50 14.31
C PHE A 163 3.38 6.42 13.13
N GLY A 164 3.52 5.83 11.95
CA GLY A 164 3.81 6.53 10.70
C GLY A 164 3.10 5.91 9.50
N CYS A 165 3.34 6.50 8.34
CA CYS A 165 2.78 6.07 7.06
C CYS A 165 1.27 5.84 7.10
N PRO A 166 0.45 6.88 7.41
CA PRO A 166 -0.99 6.74 7.41
C PRO A 166 -1.52 6.54 5.99
N GLN A 167 -2.32 5.50 5.79
CA GLN A 167 -3.06 5.25 4.57
C GLN A 167 -4.54 5.47 4.84
N PHE A 168 -5.19 6.33 4.05
CA PHE A 168 -6.61 6.63 4.16
C PHE A 168 -7.37 5.73 3.20
N THR A 169 -8.34 4.99 3.72
CA THR A 169 -9.18 4.08 2.93
C THR A 169 -10.64 4.41 3.16
N PHE A 170 -11.37 4.66 2.07
CA PHE A 170 -12.80 4.95 2.09
C PHE A 170 -13.58 3.80 1.48
N TYR A 171 -14.74 3.53 2.03
CA TYR A 171 -15.64 2.49 1.58
C TYR A 171 -16.98 3.12 1.16
N GLU A 172 -18.00 2.31 0.98
CA GLU A 172 -19.34 2.80 0.67
C GLU A 172 -19.89 3.70 1.76
N ASN A 173 -20.77 4.59 1.38
CA ASN A 173 -21.41 5.56 2.28
C ASN A 173 -20.38 6.48 2.97
N LYS A 174 -20.23 6.37 4.29
CA LYS A 174 -19.30 7.16 5.13
C LYS A 174 -18.41 6.28 5.98
N GLU A 175 -18.28 5.01 5.61
CA GLU A 175 -17.32 4.12 6.25
C GLU A 175 -15.92 4.43 5.73
N TRP A 176 -14.96 4.50 6.63
CA TRP A 176 -13.58 4.78 6.28
C TRP A 176 -12.61 4.34 7.38
N ALA A 177 -11.35 4.26 7.05
CA ALA A 177 -10.28 3.88 7.97
C ALA A 177 -9.01 4.70 7.74
N ILE A 178 -8.20 4.83 8.79
CA ILE A 178 -6.78 5.17 8.67
C ILE A 178 -5.99 3.95 9.13
N ILE A 179 -5.12 3.46 8.24
CA ILE A 179 -4.23 2.35 8.52
C ILE A 179 -2.83 2.91 8.74
N PHE A 180 -2.25 2.67 9.91
CA PHE A 180 -0.87 3.03 10.22
C PHE A 180 0.03 1.83 9.92
N LEU A 181 0.74 1.89 8.79
CA LEU A 181 1.57 0.80 8.28
C LEU A 181 2.87 0.61 9.06
N GLU A 182 3.39 1.67 9.67
CA GLU A 182 4.66 1.64 10.39
C GLU A 182 4.49 2.03 11.85
N ASN A 183 5.18 1.32 12.74
CA ASN A 183 5.28 1.69 14.15
C ASN A 183 6.53 1.09 14.80
N ASP A 184 7.02 1.73 15.88
CA ASP A 184 8.18 1.25 16.64
C ASP A 184 7.81 0.22 17.72
N LEU A 185 6.54 -0.19 17.82
CA LEU A 185 6.06 -1.13 18.84
C LEU A 185 6.09 -2.58 18.36
N GLY A 186 6.24 -2.81 17.06
CA GLY A 186 6.22 -4.13 16.42
C GLY A 186 4.84 -4.82 16.51
N ILE A 187 3.76 -4.03 16.56
CA ILE A 187 2.37 -4.52 16.52
C ILE A 187 1.78 -4.32 15.14
N GLY A 188 0.83 -5.16 14.75
CA GLY A 188 0.15 -5.05 13.45
C GLY A 188 1.00 -5.47 12.24
N GLU A 189 2.21 -5.94 12.42
CA GLU A 189 3.04 -6.37 11.28
C GLU A 189 2.47 -7.65 10.62
N PRO A 190 2.44 -7.72 9.27
CA PRO A 190 3.03 -6.75 8.33
C PRO A 190 2.06 -5.66 7.84
N PHE A 191 0.77 -5.69 8.16
CA PHE A 191 -0.27 -4.86 7.51
C PHE A 191 -0.69 -3.63 8.32
N GLY A 192 -0.14 -3.44 9.52
CA GLY A 192 -0.36 -2.26 10.33
C GLY A 192 -1.54 -2.36 11.32
N ILE A 193 -1.96 -1.21 11.80
CA ILE A 193 -3.11 -1.04 12.71
C ILE A 193 -4.15 -0.17 12.02
N SER A 194 -5.38 -0.65 11.95
CA SER A 194 -6.51 0.07 11.35
C SER A 194 -7.37 0.76 12.42
N VAL A 195 -7.68 2.03 12.20
CA VAL A 195 -8.62 2.82 13.01
C VAL A 195 -9.82 3.14 12.13
N ASN A 196 -10.96 2.53 12.41
CA ASN A 196 -12.15 2.52 11.56
C ASN A 196 -13.23 3.46 12.09
N TYR A 197 -13.92 4.10 11.17
CA TYR A 197 -14.97 5.08 11.44
C TYR A 197 -16.21 4.87 10.57
N ASP A 198 -17.37 5.28 11.11
CA ASP A 198 -18.59 5.58 10.34
C ASP A 198 -18.89 7.07 10.54
N GLY A 199 -18.74 7.86 9.50
CA GLY A 199 -18.71 9.32 9.61
C GLY A 199 -17.59 9.79 10.54
N GLU A 200 -17.93 10.44 11.65
CA GLU A 200 -16.99 10.89 12.67
C GLU A 200 -16.90 9.96 13.89
N MET A 201 -17.69 8.89 13.90
CA MET A 201 -17.79 7.96 15.02
C MET A 201 -16.79 6.82 14.86
N LEU A 202 -15.93 6.62 15.87
CA LEU A 202 -15.04 5.47 15.95
C LEU A 202 -15.86 4.18 16.03
N THR A 203 -15.64 3.24 15.12
CA THR A 203 -16.28 1.92 15.10
C THR A 203 -15.37 0.82 15.63
N GLY A 204 -14.05 0.99 15.49
CA GLY A 204 -13.09 0.03 16.03
C GLY A 204 -11.64 0.38 15.75
N VAL A 205 -10.74 -0.31 16.45
CA VAL A 205 -9.31 -0.32 16.21
C VAL A 205 -8.88 -1.78 16.12
N TYR A 206 -8.19 -2.15 15.05
CA TYR A 206 -7.87 -3.54 14.72
C TYR A 206 -6.39 -3.71 14.44
N ASP A 207 -5.81 -4.73 15.03
CA ASP A 207 -4.50 -5.26 14.67
C ASP A 207 -4.67 -6.10 13.40
N LEU A 208 -3.93 -5.76 12.34
CA LEU A 208 -4.03 -6.42 11.04
C LEU A 208 -2.95 -7.51 10.84
N SER A 209 -2.22 -7.89 11.89
CA SER A 209 -1.14 -8.90 11.80
C SER A 209 -1.62 -10.27 11.27
N ASP A 210 -2.88 -10.61 11.51
CA ASP A 210 -3.50 -11.84 11.03
C ASP A 210 -4.30 -11.65 9.71
N ALA A 211 -4.21 -10.47 9.08
CA ALA A 211 -4.86 -10.24 7.79
C ALA A 211 -4.17 -11.06 6.69
N GLU A 212 -4.93 -11.45 5.67
CA GLU A 212 -4.39 -12.14 4.51
C GLU A 212 -4.05 -11.11 3.42
N GLU A 213 -2.87 -11.25 2.80
CA GLU A 213 -2.50 -10.47 1.62
C GLU A 213 -3.38 -10.90 0.44
N ILE A 214 -3.97 -9.92 -0.23
CA ILE A 214 -4.70 -10.18 -1.48
C ILE A 214 -3.74 -9.86 -2.62
N ASP A 215 -3.38 -10.88 -3.42
CA ASP A 215 -2.58 -10.71 -4.63
C ASP A 215 -3.41 -9.92 -5.68
N TRP A 216 -2.90 -8.76 -6.08
CA TRP A 216 -3.49 -7.86 -7.07
C TRP A 216 -2.99 -8.14 -8.48
#